data_2553e2b370c200fbceaabc63830ae720
#
_entry.id   2553e2b370c200fbceaabc63830ae720
#
_cell.length_a   1.000
_cell.length_b   1.000
_cell.length_c   1.000
_cell.angle_alpha   90.00
_cell.angle_beta   90.00
_cell.angle_gamma   90.00
#
_symmetry.space_group_name_H-M   'P 1'
#
loop_
_entity.id
_entity.type
_entity.pdbx_description
1 polymer ?
#
loop_
_entity_poly.entity_id
_entity_poly.type
_entity_poly.pdbx_seq_one_letter_code
_entity_poly.pdbx_strand_id
1 'polypeptide(L)'
;MMQWSKVTGVVYAVISSTTFGLIPLFTLSLLSLGVGSPTILCYRFLVAAVTMAVAMFLTRRSFKLASAEVAVVSLLAVLYASTAILLLESYNYIPSGVATTIHFLYPLVVTLVMAWIFKEQMSSIIYVAVILSLLGVALLAWGNHSEGDFRRGVSLALVTVMTYAAYIVGVMRSRASKIDSIVLTFYVLAFGAVLFLLYAMATSGIAVVHGWGAWRDIIMLSIVST
;
A
#
# COMPACT_ATOMS: atom_id res chain seq x y z
N MET A 1 -6.25 -9.75 -31.17
CA MET A 1 -6.26 -10.15 -29.76
C MET A 1 -5.31 -9.34 -28.87
N MET A 2 -4.08 -9.01 -29.29
CA MET A 2 -3.08 -8.30 -28.47
C MET A 2 -3.47 -6.86 -28.07
N GLN A 3 -4.29 -6.17 -28.84
CA GLN A 3 -4.71 -4.78 -28.57
C GLN A 3 -5.77 -4.69 -27.46
N TRP A 4 -6.69 -5.63 -27.39
CA TRP A 4 -7.72 -5.71 -26.35
C TRP A 4 -7.13 -6.01 -24.96
N SER A 5 -6.10 -6.84 -24.87
CA SER A 5 -5.44 -7.14 -23.60
C SER A 5 -4.72 -5.91 -22.99
N LYS A 6 -4.15 -5.03 -23.84
CA LYS A 6 -3.52 -3.78 -23.39
C LYS A 6 -4.55 -2.78 -22.87
N VAL A 7 -5.68 -2.61 -23.58
CA VAL A 7 -6.77 -1.72 -23.15
C VAL A 7 -7.35 -2.19 -21.81
N THR A 8 -7.62 -3.48 -21.67
CA THR A 8 -8.12 -4.07 -20.42
C THR A 8 -7.14 -3.85 -19.27
N GLY A 9 -5.83 -4.02 -19.50
CA GLY A 9 -4.79 -3.75 -18.50
C GLY A 9 -4.76 -2.29 -18.06
N VAL A 10 -4.90 -1.34 -19.00
CA VAL A 10 -4.97 0.10 -18.67
C VAL A 10 -6.23 0.41 -17.85
N VAL A 11 -7.38 -0.15 -18.23
CA VAL A 11 -8.63 0.06 -17.48
C VAL A 11 -8.49 -0.44 -16.04
N TYR A 12 -7.95 -1.65 -15.83
CA TYR A 12 -7.69 -2.16 -14.48
C TYR A 12 -6.70 -1.30 -13.70
N ALA A 13 -5.65 -0.80 -14.34
CA ALA A 13 -4.69 0.10 -13.69
C ALA A 13 -5.34 1.41 -13.27
N VAL A 14 -6.19 2.01 -14.12
CA VAL A 14 -6.93 3.23 -13.79
C VAL A 14 -7.89 3.00 -12.62
N ILE A 15 -8.68 1.92 -12.66
CA ILE A 15 -9.60 1.57 -11.57
C ILE A 15 -8.81 1.38 -10.26
N SER A 16 -7.74 0.59 -10.28
CA SER A 16 -6.90 0.34 -9.11
C SER A 16 -6.28 1.63 -8.55
N SER A 17 -5.76 2.50 -9.39
CA SER A 17 -5.18 3.78 -8.95
C SER A 17 -6.23 4.72 -8.35
N THR A 18 -7.44 4.75 -8.94
CA THR A 18 -8.55 5.57 -8.44
C THR A 18 -9.01 5.06 -7.08
N THR A 19 -9.19 3.75 -6.91
CA THR A 19 -9.60 3.16 -5.63
C THR A 19 -8.55 3.33 -4.55
N PHE A 20 -7.26 3.24 -4.90
CA PHE A 20 -6.17 3.54 -3.98
C PHE A 20 -6.19 5.00 -3.52
N GLY A 21 -6.53 5.94 -4.40
CA GLY A 21 -6.70 7.36 -4.08
C GLY A 21 -7.81 7.65 -3.07
N LEU A 22 -8.74 6.72 -2.83
CA LEU A 22 -9.80 6.85 -1.83
C LEU A 22 -9.35 6.49 -0.40
N ILE A 23 -8.17 5.90 -0.23
CA ILE A 23 -7.63 5.53 1.11
C ILE A 23 -7.69 6.70 2.09
N PRO A 24 -7.19 7.90 1.77
CA PRO A 24 -7.22 9.03 2.70
C PRO A 24 -8.64 9.40 3.13
N LEU A 25 -9.61 9.32 2.23
CA LEU A 25 -10.99 9.69 2.52
C LEU A 25 -11.57 8.91 3.71
N PHE A 26 -11.49 7.59 3.65
CA PHE A 26 -12.01 6.72 4.71
C PHE A 26 -11.11 6.72 5.95
N THR A 27 -9.79 6.80 5.74
CA THR A 27 -8.83 6.80 6.84
C THR A 27 -8.94 8.06 7.69
N LEU A 28 -9.03 9.26 7.09
CA LEU A 28 -9.17 10.51 7.82
C LEU A 28 -10.50 10.59 8.57
N SER A 29 -11.58 10.03 8.00
CA SER A 29 -12.85 9.89 8.71
C SER A 29 -12.69 9.08 10.00
N LEU A 30 -12.00 7.95 9.96
CA LEU A 30 -11.76 7.10 11.14
C LEU A 30 -10.82 7.78 12.16
N LEU A 31 -9.78 8.47 11.69
CA LEU A 31 -8.88 9.24 12.57
C LEU A 31 -9.63 10.37 13.28
N SER A 32 -10.55 11.07 12.60
CA SER A 32 -11.35 12.13 13.19
C SER A 32 -12.33 11.62 14.27
N LEU A 33 -12.70 10.35 14.23
CA LEU A 33 -13.46 9.66 15.27
C LEU A 33 -12.59 9.18 16.46
N GLY A 34 -11.27 9.50 16.46
CA GLY A 34 -10.34 9.10 17.50
C GLY A 34 -9.86 7.65 17.43
N VAL A 35 -10.12 6.95 16.31
CA VAL A 35 -9.62 5.59 16.12
C VAL A 35 -8.13 5.65 15.76
N GLY A 36 -7.28 5.05 16.59
CA GLY A 36 -5.82 5.05 16.38
C GLY A 36 -5.38 4.29 15.13
N SER A 37 -4.28 4.74 14.50
CA SER A 37 -3.71 4.15 13.28
C SER A 37 -3.53 2.62 13.36
N PRO A 38 -3.02 2.03 14.47
CA PRO A 38 -2.85 0.60 14.58
C PRO A 38 -4.19 -0.17 14.50
N THR A 39 -5.23 0.36 15.13
CA THR A 39 -6.58 -0.23 15.11
C THR A 39 -7.19 -0.17 13.70
N ILE A 40 -7.09 0.99 13.02
CA ILE A 40 -7.59 1.16 11.66
C ILE A 40 -6.95 0.12 10.73
N LEU A 41 -5.62 -0.02 10.79
CA LEU A 41 -4.89 -0.95 9.93
C LEU A 41 -5.16 -2.40 10.28
N CYS A 42 -5.32 -2.73 11.58
CA CYS A 42 -5.70 -4.06 12.02
C CYS A 42 -7.05 -4.48 11.40
N TYR A 43 -8.08 -3.66 11.55
CA TYR A 43 -9.40 -3.95 10.97
C TYR A 43 -9.36 -3.98 9.44
N ARG A 44 -8.68 -3.02 8.81
CA ARG A 44 -8.52 -2.97 7.35
C ARG A 44 -7.93 -4.26 6.80
N PHE A 45 -6.79 -4.70 7.34
CA PHE A 45 -6.10 -5.89 6.86
C PHE A 45 -6.87 -7.17 7.19
N LEU A 46 -7.51 -7.23 8.35
CA LEU A 46 -8.33 -8.38 8.75
C LEU A 46 -9.53 -8.55 7.82
N VAL A 47 -10.32 -7.49 7.61
CA VAL A 47 -11.51 -7.54 6.75
C VAL A 47 -11.10 -7.84 5.30
N ALA A 48 -10.02 -7.23 4.81
CA ALA A 48 -9.50 -7.53 3.47
C ALA A 48 -9.02 -8.99 3.35
N ALA A 49 -8.31 -9.52 4.36
CA ALA A 49 -7.88 -10.92 4.37
C ALA A 49 -9.09 -11.88 4.38
N VAL A 50 -10.12 -11.60 5.17
CA VAL A 50 -11.37 -12.40 5.18
C VAL A 50 -12.05 -12.34 3.81
N THR A 51 -12.13 -11.16 3.19
CA THR A 51 -12.70 -11.00 1.84
C THR A 51 -11.93 -11.82 0.82
N MET A 52 -10.59 -11.81 0.88
CA MET A 52 -9.74 -12.62 -0.02
C MET A 52 -9.87 -14.12 0.28
N ALA A 53 -10.00 -14.52 1.54
CA ALA A 53 -10.28 -15.92 1.91
C ALA A 53 -11.60 -16.42 1.31
N VAL A 54 -12.65 -15.61 1.38
CA VAL A 54 -13.95 -15.92 0.75
C VAL A 54 -13.79 -16.02 -0.77
N ALA A 55 -13.07 -15.10 -1.40
CA ALA A 55 -12.78 -15.15 -2.84
C ALA A 55 -12.02 -16.41 -3.22
N MET A 56 -11.02 -16.83 -2.44
CA MET A 56 -10.28 -18.08 -2.64
C MET A 56 -11.20 -19.30 -2.53
N PHE A 57 -12.08 -19.33 -1.52
CA PHE A 57 -13.03 -20.41 -1.33
C PHE A 57 -14.01 -20.52 -2.50
N LEU A 58 -14.60 -19.40 -2.94
CA LEU A 58 -15.55 -19.36 -4.06
C LEU A 58 -14.89 -19.74 -5.40
N THR A 59 -13.62 -19.35 -5.60
CA THR A 59 -12.87 -19.67 -6.81
C THR A 59 -12.12 -21.01 -6.74
N ARG A 60 -12.32 -21.77 -5.66
CA ARG A 60 -11.68 -23.08 -5.39
C ARG A 60 -10.15 -23.04 -5.49
N ARG A 61 -9.54 -21.93 -5.05
CA ARG A 61 -8.08 -21.80 -4.99
C ARG A 61 -7.53 -22.57 -3.79
N SER A 62 -6.32 -23.12 -3.96
CA SER A 62 -5.65 -23.83 -2.88
C SER A 62 -5.04 -22.86 -1.86
N PHE A 63 -5.26 -23.13 -0.58
CA PHE A 63 -4.59 -22.41 0.53
C PHE A 63 -3.18 -22.93 0.81
N LYS A 64 -2.66 -23.84 -0.02
CA LYS A 64 -1.32 -24.40 0.21
C LYS A 64 -0.24 -23.41 -0.24
N LEU A 65 0.68 -23.12 0.67
CA LEU A 65 1.88 -22.34 0.44
C LEU A 65 3.09 -23.24 0.77
N ALA A 66 4.08 -23.28 -0.10
CA ALA A 66 5.28 -24.04 0.17
C ALA A 66 6.10 -23.37 1.28
N SER A 67 6.78 -24.15 2.13
CA SER A 67 7.56 -23.62 3.25
C SER A 67 8.59 -22.57 2.83
N ALA A 68 9.19 -22.75 1.65
CA ALA A 68 10.13 -21.78 1.09
C ALA A 68 9.46 -20.47 0.60
N GLU A 69 8.16 -20.48 0.37
CA GLU A 69 7.37 -19.31 -0.04
C GLU A 69 6.90 -18.52 1.19
N VAL A 70 6.68 -19.20 2.32
CA VAL A 70 6.22 -18.56 3.58
C VAL A 70 7.19 -17.45 4.00
N ALA A 71 8.48 -17.70 4.01
CA ALA A 71 9.49 -16.72 4.41
C ALA A 71 9.47 -15.48 3.49
N VAL A 72 9.37 -15.70 2.17
CA VAL A 72 9.30 -14.63 1.18
C VAL A 72 8.03 -13.81 1.36
N VAL A 73 6.88 -14.47 1.49
CA VAL A 73 5.58 -13.82 1.64
C VAL A 73 5.50 -13.07 2.98
N SER A 74 6.09 -13.61 4.06
CA SER A 74 6.20 -12.91 5.35
C SER A 74 7.02 -11.63 5.23
N LEU A 75 8.16 -11.67 4.53
CA LEU A 75 8.97 -10.46 4.28
C LEU A 75 8.19 -9.42 3.45
N LEU A 76 7.48 -9.87 2.42
CA LEU A 76 6.64 -9.00 1.61
C LEU A 76 5.50 -8.39 2.44
N ALA A 77 4.90 -9.15 3.35
CA ALA A 77 3.88 -8.65 4.27
C ALA A 77 4.45 -7.58 5.22
N VAL A 78 5.66 -7.76 5.74
CA VAL A 78 6.35 -6.74 6.56
C VAL A 78 6.57 -5.47 5.76
N LEU A 79 7.06 -5.55 4.51
CA LEU A 79 7.28 -4.38 3.64
C LEU A 79 5.96 -3.65 3.34
N TYR A 80 4.90 -4.40 3.03
CA TYR A 80 3.58 -3.82 2.76
C TYR A 80 2.95 -3.20 4.00
N ALA A 81 3.02 -3.87 5.16
CA ALA A 81 2.54 -3.34 6.44
C ALA A 81 3.33 -2.10 6.87
N SER A 82 4.66 -2.09 6.72
CA SER A 82 5.49 -0.92 6.99
C SER A 82 5.09 0.26 6.11
N THR A 83 4.81 0.02 4.83
CA THR A 83 4.30 1.05 3.94
C THR A 83 2.97 1.62 4.43
N ALA A 84 2.04 0.76 4.82
CA ALA A 84 0.71 1.18 5.25
C ALA A 84 0.76 2.04 6.52
N ILE A 85 1.54 1.63 7.55
CA ILE A 85 1.63 2.39 8.79
C ILE A 85 2.37 3.71 8.59
N LEU A 86 3.49 3.72 7.85
CA LEU A 86 4.27 4.93 7.62
C LEU A 86 3.48 5.96 6.80
N LEU A 87 2.70 5.50 5.81
CA LEU A 87 1.84 6.38 5.04
C LEU A 87 0.74 6.99 5.91
N LEU A 88 0.10 6.17 6.74
CA LEU A 88 -0.95 6.62 7.64
C LEU A 88 -0.39 7.60 8.69
N GLU A 89 0.77 7.30 9.27
CA GLU A 89 1.45 8.19 10.21
C GLU A 89 1.88 9.51 9.56
N SER A 90 2.23 9.53 8.29
CA SER A 90 2.58 10.77 7.58
C SER A 90 1.41 11.77 7.53
N TYR A 91 0.16 11.29 7.54
CA TYR A 91 -1.04 12.15 7.52
C TYR A 91 -1.20 13.01 8.80
N ASN A 92 -0.54 12.62 9.90
CA ASN A 92 -0.51 13.42 11.11
C ASN A 92 0.37 14.68 11.00
N TYR A 93 1.24 14.75 9.99
CA TYR A 93 2.24 15.80 9.83
C TYR A 93 2.08 16.62 8.55
N ILE A 94 1.53 16.01 7.50
CA ILE A 94 1.33 16.67 6.20
C ILE A 94 -0.06 16.33 5.65
N PRO A 95 -0.62 17.18 4.79
CA PRO A 95 -1.88 16.87 4.13
C PRO A 95 -1.82 15.52 3.41
N SER A 96 -2.86 14.71 3.57
CA SER A 96 -2.91 13.36 3.00
C SER A 96 -2.73 13.33 1.49
N GLY A 97 -3.19 14.37 0.77
CA GLY A 97 -2.96 14.54 -0.65
C GLY A 97 -1.47 14.69 -1.00
N VAL A 98 -0.70 15.44 -0.19
CA VAL A 98 0.74 15.59 -0.35
C VAL A 98 1.44 14.25 -0.10
N ALA A 99 1.12 13.58 1.02
CA ALA A 99 1.68 12.29 1.37
C ALA A 99 1.44 11.23 0.28
N THR A 100 0.20 11.16 -0.21
CA THR A 100 -0.20 10.21 -1.26
C THR A 100 0.49 10.53 -2.59
N THR A 101 0.64 11.82 -2.94
CA THR A 101 1.37 12.23 -4.15
C THR A 101 2.85 11.80 -4.07
N ILE A 102 3.49 12.00 -2.91
CA ILE A 102 4.86 11.53 -2.69
C ILE A 102 4.92 10.00 -2.80
N HIS A 103 3.99 9.29 -2.15
CA HIS A 103 3.93 7.84 -2.22
C HIS A 103 3.84 7.32 -3.66
N PHE A 104 3.08 7.97 -4.53
CA PHE A 104 2.96 7.60 -5.95
C PHE A 104 4.25 7.76 -6.76
N LEU A 105 5.37 8.15 -6.17
CA LEU A 105 6.70 8.04 -6.79
C LEU A 105 7.21 6.59 -6.83
N TYR A 106 6.57 5.63 -6.12
CA TYR A 106 7.06 4.25 -6.06
C TYR A 106 7.23 3.58 -7.44
N PRO A 107 6.37 3.79 -8.47
CA PRO A 107 6.58 3.16 -9.78
C PRO A 107 7.86 3.63 -10.44
N LEU A 108 8.25 4.88 -10.16
CA LEU A 108 9.49 5.46 -10.63
C LEU A 108 10.69 4.74 -10.02
N VAL A 109 10.68 4.58 -8.68
CA VAL A 109 11.74 3.86 -7.97
C VAL A 109 11.79 2.39 -8.41
N VAL A 110 10.64 1.73 -8.59
CA VAL A 110 10.57 0.37 -9.14
C VAL A 110 11.28 0.32 -10.50
N THR A 111 10.97 1.24 -11.40
CA THR A 111 11.55 1.26 -12.74
C THR A 111 13.06 1.51 -12.70
N LEU A 112 13.54 2.42 -11.83
CA LEU A 112 14.98 2.66 -11.63
C LEU A 112 15.69 1.42 -11.10
N VAL A 113 15.11 0.73 -10.11
CA VAL A 113 15.66 -0.52 -9.57
C VAL A 113 15.70 -1.61 -10.64
N MET A 114 14.63 -1.74 -11.45
CA MET A 114 14.59 -2.72 -12.55
C MET A 114 15.65 -2.44 -13.60
N ALA A 115 15.90 -1.17 -13.93
CA ALA A 115 16.93 -0.81 -14.88
C ALA A 115 18.36 -0.99 -14.35
N TRP A 116 18.63 -0.52 -13.13
CA TRP A 116 20.01 -0.51 -12.61
C TRP A 116 20.46 -1.86 -12.06
N ILE A 117 19.59 -2.53 -11.30
CA ILE A 117 19.92 -3.83 -10.68
C ILE A 117 19.68 -4.98 -11.66
N PHE A 118 18.55 -4.96 -12.36
CA PHE A 118 18.17 -6.06 -13.25
C PHE A 118 18.50 -5.80 -14.72
N LYS A 119 19.11 -4.63 -15.02
CA LYS A 119 19.58 -4.24 -16.37
C LYS A 119 18.48 -4.26 -17.44
N GLU A 120 17.25 -3.96 -17.06
CA GLU A 120 16.16 -3.81 -18.02
C GLU A 120 16.33 -2.51 -18.82
N GLN A 121 15.95 -2.54 -20.09
CA GLN A 121 16.03 -1.37 -20.95
C GLN A 121 14.97 -0.34 -20.54
N MET A 122 15.43 0.89 -20.30
CA MET A 122 14.56 2.02 -19.99
C MET A 122 14.33 2.87 -21.25
N SER A 123 13.09 3.30 -21.44
CA SER A 123 12.75 4.32 -22.41
C SER A 123 13.22 5.70 -21.93
N SER A 124 13.68 6.55 -22.86
CA SER A 124 14.07 7.93 -22.55
C SER A 124 12.96 8.75 -21.89
N ILE A 125 11.71 8.42 -22.16
CA ILE A 125 10.53 9.04 -21.53
C ILE A 125 10.55 8.86 -20.01
N ILE A 126 11.09 7.77 -19.49
CA ILE A 126 11.15 7.50 -18.06
C ILE A 126 12.06 8.53 -17.35
N TYR A 127 13.18 8.91 -17.95
CA TYR A 127 14.05 9.96 -17.37
C TYR A 127 13.33 11.31 -17.27
N VAL A 128 12.53 11.67 -18.28
CA VAL A 128 11.70 12.87 -18.23
C VAL A 128 10.65 12.77 -17.12
N ALA A 129 9.99 11.62 -16.98
CA ALA A 129 9.02 11.38 -15.91
C ALA A 129 9.68 11.49 -14.51
N VAL A 130 10.90 10.97 -14.33
CA VAL A 130 11.68 11.14 -13.09
C VAL A 130 11.87 12.60 -12.73
N ILE A 131 12.37 13.37 -13.68
CA ILE A 131 12.67 14.81 -13.47
C ILE A 131 11.37 15.57 -13.14
N LEU A 132 10.29 15.36 -13.90
CA LEU A 132 8.99 16.00 -13.67
C LEU A 132 8.40 15.63 -12.31
N SER A 133 8.52 14.37 -11.89
CA SER A 133 8.02 13.91 -10.60
C SER A 133 8.81 14.54 -9.44
N LEU A 134 10.13 14.61 -9.54
CA LEU A 134 10.97 15.28 -8.54
C LEU A 134 10.66 16.78 -8.44
N LEU A 135 10.47 17.45 -9.59
CA LEU A 135 10.04 18.85 -9.62
C LEU A 135 8.67 19.04 -8.99
N GLY A 136 7.71 18.15 -9.28
CA GLY A 136 6.37 18.18 -8.69
C GLY A 136 6.40 18.06 -7.17
N VAL A 137 7.19 17.13 -6.62
CA VAL A 137 7.37 16.99 -5.17
C VAL A 137 8.09 18.18 -4.57
N ALA A 138 9.11 18.71 -5.24
CA ALA A 138 9.82 19.91 -4.78
C ALA A 138 8.88 21.13 -4.71
N LEU A 139 8.01 21.33 -5.72
CA LEU A 139 7.01 22.40 -5.73
C LEU A 139 5.95 22.21 -4.63
N LEU A 140 5.50 20.97 -4.39
CA LEU A 140 4.60 20.65 -3.28
C LEU A 140 5.23 20.95 -1.90
N ALA A 141 6.53 20.68 -1.75
CA ALA A 141 7.28 20.94 -0.53
C ALA A 141 7.57 22.44 -0.33
N TRP A 142 7.66 23.23 -1.40
CA TRP A 142 8.07 24.64 -1.35
C TRP A 142 7.05 25.57 -0.65
N GLY A 143 5.76 25.21 -0.69
CA GLY A 143 4.69 26.09 -0.19
C GLY A 143 4.28 25.92 1.27
N ASN A 144 4.78 24.90 1.96
CA ASN A 144 4.33 24.51 3.30
C ASN A 144 5.45 24.60 4.34
N HIS A 145 5.64 25.78 4.92
CA HIS A 145 6.67 26.03 5.94
C HIS A 145 6.10 26.02 7.37
N SER A 146 5.68 24.89 7.88
CA SER A 146 5.63 24.64 9.32
C SER A 146 6.77 23.68 9.69
N GLU A 147 7.76 24.23 10.36
CA GLU A 147 9.20 23.89 10.30
C GLU A 147 9.69 22.53 10.76
N GLY A 148 9.07 21.78 11.60
CA GLY A 148 9.61 20.49 12.10
C GLY A 148 8.78 19.30 11.66
N ASP A 149 7.50 19.46 11.80
CA ASP A 149 6.53 18.39 11.57
C ASP A 149 6.36 18.06 10.08
N PHE A 150 6.45 19.09 9.20
CA PHE A 150 6.37 18.90 7.76
C PHE A 150 7.52 18.03 7.24
N ARG A 151 8.76 18.28 7.68
CA ARG A 151 9.93 17.45 7.29
C ARG A 151 9.75 16.01 7.72
N ARG A 152 9.21 15.77 8.93
CA ARG A 152 8.92 14.43 9.43
C ARG A 152 7.89 13.73 8.55
N GLY A 153 6.79 14.39 8.22
CA GLY A 153 5.75 13.85 7.34
C GLY A 153 6.27 13.49 5.95
N VAL A 154 7.04 14.39 5.33
CA VAL A 154 7.70 14.13 4.02
C VAL A 154 8.68 12.97 4.11
N SER A 155 9.49 12.89 5.18
CA SER A 155 10.44 11.77 5.36
C SER A 155 9.70 10.44 5.49
N LEU A 156 8.61 10.37 6.28
CA LEU A 156 7.78 9.20 6.39
C LEU A 156 7.20 8.80 5.02
N ALA A 157 6.64 9.74 4.27
CA ALA A 157 6.10 9.50 2.95
C ALA A 157 7.18 9.00 1.95
N LEU A 158 8.39 9.55 1.97
CA LEU A 158 9.52 9.08 1.15
C LEU A 158 9.95 7.65 1.52
N VAL A 159 9.97 7.30 2.81
CA VAL A 159 10.25 5.91 3.23
C VAL A 159 9.19 4.95 2.69
N THR A 160 7.92 5.37 2.60
CA THR A 160 6.87 4.52 1.99
C THR A 160 7.14 4.23 0.52
N VAL A 161 7.73 5.16 -0.22
CA VAL A 161 8.13 4.94 -1.62
C VAL A 161 9.13 3.79 -1.72
N MET A 162 10.12 3.79 -0.83
CA MET A 162 11.18 2.76 -0.83
C MET A 162 10.65 1.40 -0.37
N THR A 163 9.85 1.36 0.71
CA THR A 163 9.28 0.10 1.22
C THR A 163 8.31 -0.52 0.23
N TYR A 164 7.47 0.30 -0.42
CA TYR A 164 6.53 -0.21 -1.41
C TYR A 164 7.21 -0.61 -2.72
N ALA A 165 8.22 0.15 -3.17
CA ALA A 165 9.04 -0.24 -4.32
C ALA A 165 9.76 -1.58 -4.06
N ALA A 166 10.33 -1.77 -2.86
CA ALA A 166 10.93 -3.03 -2.46
C ALA A 166 9.91 -4.18 -2.44
N TYR A 167 8.68 -3.92 -1.95
CA TYR A 167 7.58 -4.88 -2.00
C TYR A 167 7.27 -5.30 -3.45
N ILE A 168 7.06 -4.34 -4.36
CA ILE A 168 6.73 -4.62 -5.77
C ILE A 168 7.85 -5.38 -6.47
N VAL A 169 9.10 -4.93 -6.32
CA VAL A 169 10.27 -5.63 -6.88
C VAL A 169 10.38 -7.03 -6.28
N GLY A 170 10.15 -7.18 -4.98
CA GLY A 170 10.13 -8.46 -4.30
C GLY A 170 9.08 -9.41 -4.86
N VAL A 171 7.85 -8.92 -5.11
CA VAL A 171 6.81 -9.71 -5.77
C VAL A 171 7.25 -10.14 -7.18
N MET A 172 7.83 -9.23 -7.98
CA MET A 172 8.19 -9.49 -9.37
C MET A 172 9.39 -10.44 -9.50
N ARG A 173 10.38 -10.36 -8.60
CA ARG A 173 11.69 -11.00 -8.75
C ARG A 173 11.97 -12.15 -7.79
N SER A 174 11.06 -12.42 -6.85
CA SER A 174 11.21 -13.56 -5.94
C SER A 174 10.32 -14.73 -6.34
N ARG A 175 10.29 -15.75 -5.49
CA ARG A 175 9.38 -16.90 -5.65
C ARG A 175 7.90 -16.50 -5.62
N ALA A 176 7.57 -15.34 -5.06
CA ALA A 176 6.22 -14.79 -5.03
C ALA A 176 5.64 -14.58 -6.43
N SER A 177 6.46 -14.33 -7.46
CA SER A 177 6.01 -14.17 -8.85
C SER A 177 5.34 -15.43 -9.44
N LYS A 178 5.55 -16.59 -8.83
CA LYS A 178 4.96 -17.87 -9.23
C LYS A 178 3.70 -18.22 -8.46
N ILE A 179 3.40 -17.48 -7.40
CA ILE A 179 2.20 -17.68 -6.58
C ILE A 179 1.02 -17.00 -7.27
N ASP A 180 -0.13 -17.65 -7.24
CA ASP A 180 -1.38 -17.04 -7.72
C ASP A 180 -1.64 -15.71 -7.00
N SER A 181 -2.00 -14.66 -7.73
CA SER A 181 -2.15 -13.31 -7.20
C SER A 181 -3.16 -13.23 -6.04
N ILE A 182 -4.26 -13.97 -6.10
CA ILE A 182 -5.29 -13.99 -5.05
C ILE A 182 -4.71 -14.62 -3.78
N VAL A 183 -3.98 -15.73 -3.94
CA VAL A 183 -3.33 -16.44 -2.84
C VAL A 183 -2.24 -15.57 -2.19
N LEU A 184 -1.40 -14.93 -3.01
CA LEU A 184 -0.37 -14.02 -2.53
C LEU A 184 -0.97 -12.85 -1.73
N THR A 185 -1.99 -12.19 -2.31
CA THR A 185 -2.67 -11.07 -1.65
C THR A 185 -3.29 -11.50 -0.32
N PHE A 186 -3.97 -12.66 -0.30
CA PHE A 186 -4.53 -13.21 0.94
C PHE A 186 -3.46 -13.32 2.04
N TYR A 187 -2.33 -13.96 1.74
CA TYR A 187 -1.29 -14.18 2.75
C TYR A 187 -0.59 -12.88 3.18
N VAL A 188 -0.33 -11.96 2.25
CA VAL A 188 0.24 -10.65 2.59
C VAL A 188 -0.69 -9.89 3.54
N LEU A 189 -2.00 -9.90 3.28
CA LEU A 189 -2.99 -9.26 4.14
C LEU A 189 -3.15 -9.98 5.47
N ALA A 190 -3.20 -11.31 5.48
CA ALA A 190 -3.34 -12.10 6.70
C ALA A 190 -2.13 -11.93 7.63
N PHE A 191 -0.90 -12.01 7.11
CA PHE A 191 0.30 -11.74 7.90
C PHE A 191 0.37 -10.28 8.34
N GLY A 192 -0.02 -9.34 7.48
CA GLY A 192 -0.15 -7.94 7.84
C GLY A 192 -1.17 -7.69 8.95
N ALA A 193 -2.30 -8.37 8.93
CA ALA A 193 -3.31 -8.30 10.00
C ALA A 193 -2.73 -8.77 11.34
N VAL A 194 -1.98 -9.87 11.35
CA VAL A 194 -1.29 -10.36 12.55
C VAL A 194 -0.25 -9.34 13.04
N LEU A 195 0.54 -8.76 12.14
CA LEU A 195 1.52 -7.72 12.52
C LEU A 195 0.83 -6.50 13.15
N PHE A 196 -0.27 -6.02 12.58
CA PHE A 196 -1.00 -4.88 13.13
C PHE A 196 -1.74 -5.22 14.42
N LEU A 197 -2.21 -6.46 14.57
CA LEU A 197 -2.77 -6.96 15.82
C LEU A 197 -1.72 -6.89 16.94
N LEU A 198 -0.55 -7.46 16.69
CA LEU A 198 0.57 -7.44 17.65
C LEU A 198 1.03 -6.01 17.95
N TYR A 199 1.13 -5.17 16.92
CA TYR A 199 1.50 -3.76 17.10
C TYR A 199 0.46 -2.98 17.92
N ALA A 200 -0.83 -3.16 17.65
CA ALA A 200 -1.89 -2.54 18.41
C ALA A 200 -1.88 -3.01 19.88
N MET A 201 -1.71 -4.31 20.12
CA MET A 201 -1.61 -4.85 21.49
C MET A 201 -0.40 -4.30 22.25
N ALA A 202 0.72 -4.07 21.55
CA ALA A 202 1.95 -3.56 22.16
C ALA A 202 1.93 -2.03 22.43
N THR A 203 1.03 -1.28 21.79
CA THR A 203 0.99 0.19 21.86
C THR A 203 -0.25 0.71 22.58
N SER A 204 -1.35 0.83 21.86
CA SER A 204 -2.58 1.51 22.33
C SER A 204 -3.72 0.56 22.68
N GLY A 205 -3.53 -0.74 22.49
CA GLY A 205 -4.63 -1.70 22.49
C GLY A 205 -5.49 -1.59 21.22
N ILE A 206 -6.45 -2.51 21.09
CA ILE A 206 -7.42 -2.47 19.99
C ILE A 206 -8.64 -1.70 20.50
N ALA A 207 -8.91 -0.55 19.89
CA ALA A 207 -10.12 0.19 20.17
C ALA A 207 -11.35 -0.53 19.56
N VAL A 208 -12.41 -0.67 20.34
CA VAL A 208 -13.68 -1.14 19.82
C VAL A 208 -14.32 -0.02 19.01
N VAL A 209 -14.54 -0.28 17.73
CA VAL A 209 -15.17 0.69 16.84
C VAL A 209 -16.67 0.65 17.01
N HIS A 210 -17.27 1.79 17.37
CA HIS A 210 -18.70 1.94 17.57
C HIS A 210 -19.34 2.76 16.45
N GLY A 211 -20.57 2.42 16.09
CA GLY A 211 -21.37 3.16 15.12
C GLY A 211 -21.25 2.65 13.68
N TRP A 212 -22.39 2.71 12.97
CA TRP A 212 -22.49 2.23 11.58
C TRP A 212 -21.58 2.97 10.61
N GLY A 213 -21.40 4.30 10.82
CA GLY A 213 -20.51 5.12 9.95
C GLY A 213 -19.07 4.65 9.94
N ALA A 214 -18.50 4.38 11.12
CA ALA A 214 -17.13 3.89 11.24
C ALA A 214 -16.95 2.49 10.65
N TRP A 215 -17.91 1.59 10.85
CA TRP A 215 -17.87 0.27 10.21
C TRP A 215 -17.99 0.36 8.69
N ARG A 216 -18.86 1.22 8.18
CA ARG A 216 -18.94 1.51 6.74
C ARG A 216 -17.57 1.94 6.19
N ASP A 217 -16.90 2.86 6.85
CA ASP A 217 -15.60 3.39 6.41
C ASP A 217 -14.51 2.32 6.48
N ILE A 218 -14.51 1.44 7.50
CA ILE A 218 -13.61 0.27 7.57
C ILE A 218 -13.87 -0.69 6.40
N ILE A 219 -15.12 -1.02 6.12
CA ILE A 219 -15.48 -1.95 5.05
C ILE A 219 -15.09 -1.35 3.68
N MET A 220 -15.40 -0.08 3.44
CA MET A 220 -15.01 0.61 2.21
C MET A 220 -13.50 0.68 2.06
N LEU A 221 -12.76 1.03 3.13
CA LEU A 221 -11.31 1.05 3.15
C LEU A 221 -10.72 -0.34 2.87
N SER A 222 -11.35 -1.40 3.36
CA SER A 222 -10.84 -2.77 3.23
C SER A 222 -11.13 -3.41 1.88
N ILE A 223 -12.30 -3.14 1.31
CA ILE A 223 -12.77 -3.81 0.08
C ILE A 223 -12.46 -2.97 -1.16
N VAL A 224 -12.70 -1.66 -1.09
CA VAL A 224 -12.54 -0.78 -2.26
C VAL A 224 -11.10 -0.35 -2.47
N SER A 225 -10.35 -0.15 -1.38
CA SER A 225 -9.01 0.46 -1.44
C SER A 225 -7.87 -0.56 -1.20
N THR A 226 -8.19 -1.85 -1.10
CA THR A 226 -7.19 -2.92 -0.94
C THR A 226 -7.30 -3.94 -2.06
#